data_a3ec09be66392d6dafcd7e5f0a9aad76
#
_entry.id   a3ec09be66392d6dafcd7e5f0a9aad76
#
_cell.length_a   1.000
_cell.length_b   1.000
_cell.length_c   1.000
_cell.angle_alpha   90.00
_cell.angle_beta   90.00
_cell.angle_gamma   90.00
#
_symmetry.space_group_name_H-M   'P 1'
#
loop_
_entity.id
_entity.type
_entity.pdbx_description
1 polymer ?
#
loop_
_entity_poly.entity_id
_entity_poly.type
_entity_poly.pdbx_seq_one_letter_code
_entity_poly.pdbx_strand_id
1 'polypeptide(L)'
;MYIVLEGIDGAGKSTQIKLLKEWLENNGLKVETIVEPTDLEVGKLIRNLLTRNDAESDSMQKTLGLLFAADRLMLMDKIERLENENTVVISDRSFYSSLAYQNPQEWIRELNKYAKTPDLVLLLDLDVKKSVERCDGTDEFENEEFLTGVKQNYLDLAKSNDNFKIIDANNGPNKVSSDIKKAVAPLFDICKDCIS
;
A
#
# COMPACT_ATOMS: atom_id res chain seq x y z
N MET A 1 2.31 -7.11 -14.49
CA MET A 1 1.61 -7.47 -13.22
C MET A 1 1.95 -6.45 -12.16
N TYR A 2 0.94 -5.76 -11.64
CA TYR A 2 1.08 -4.71 -10.63
C TYR A 2 0.43 -5.16 -9.31
N ILE A 3 1.25 -5.42 -8.29
CA ILE A 3 0.86 -5.91 -6.96
C ILE A 3 1.09 -4.78 -5.95
N VAL A 4 0.14 -4.57 -5.06
CA VAL A 4 0.23 -3.52 -4.03
C VAL A 4 0.08 -4.15 -2.64
N LEU A 5 0.89 -3.70 -1.70
CA LEU A 5 0.69 -3.97 -0.27
C LEU A 5 0.04 -2.75 0.38
N GLU A 6 -1.08 -2.97 1.02
CA GLU A 6 -1.86 -1.97 1.75
C GLU A 6 -2.01 -2.35 3.23
N GLY A 7 -2.40 -1.41 4.05
CA GLY A 7 -2.64 -1.58 5.47
C GLY A 7 -2.16 -0.38 6.29
N ILE A 8 -2.60 -0.32 7.53
CA ILE A 8 -2.23 0.74 8.47
C ILE A 8 -0.73 0.75 8.75
N ASP A 9 -0.22 1.81 9.36
CA ASP A 9 1.20 1.90 9.71
C ASP A 9 1.58 0.83 10.72
N GLY A 10 2.83 0.40 10.74
CA GLY A 10 3.26 -0.73 11.57
C GLY A 10 2.78 -2.12 11.11
N ALA A 11 1.96 -2.25 10.04
CA ALA A 11 1.47 -3.54 9.54
C ALA A 11 2.57 -4.45 8.95
N GLY A 12 3.78 -3.92 8.72
CA GLY A 12 4.92 -4.70 8.24
C GLY A 12 5.07 -4.75 6.73
N LYS A 13 4.43 -3.83 6.00
CA LYS A 13 4.46 -3.74 4.52
C LYS A 13 5.86 -3.85 3.95
N SER A 14 6.77 -2.98 4.35
CA SER A 14 8.14 -2.92 3.80
C SER A 14 8.93 -4.22 4.02
N THR A 15 8.72 -4.90 5.17
CA THR A 15 9.31 -6.22 5.44
C THR A 15 8.76 -7.27 4.47
N GLN A 16 7.45 -7.28 4.27
CA GLN A 16 6.80 -8.25 3.40
C GLN A 16 7.09 -8.00 1.91
N ILE A 17 7.24 -6.75 1.49
CA ILE A 17 7.69 -6.38 0.14
C ILE A 17 9.06 -6.96 -0.15
N LYS A 18 10.01 -6.82 0.79
CA LYS A 18 11.36 -7.38 0.65
C LYS A 18 11.32 -8.90 0.50
N LEU A 19 10.58 -9.59 1.37
CA LEU A 19 10.46 -11.05 1.35
C LEU A 19 9.75 -11.56 0.09
N LEU A 20 8.72 -10.85 -0.38
CA LEU A 20 8.00 -11.18 -1.60
C LEU A 20 8.89 -10.97 -2.83
N LYS A 21 9.61 -9.85 -2.91
CA LYS A 21 10.57 -9.57 -3.98
C LYS A 21 11.60 -10.68 -4.09
N GLU A 22 12.30 -10.98 -2.99
CA GLU A 22 13.34 -12.03 -2.96
C GLU A 22 12.77 -13.39 -3.41
N TRP A 23 11.56 -13.74 -2.97
CA TRP A 23 10.93 -14.98 -3.37
C TRP A 23 10.57 -15.03 -4.86
N LEU A 24 10.01 -13.97 -5.42
CA LEU A 24 9.68 -13.90 -6.85
C LEU A 24 10.94 -13.93 -7.73
N GLU A 25 11.99 -13.22 -7.34
CA GLU A 25 13.29 -13.23 -8.03
C GLU A 25 13.92 -14.62 -8.00
N ASN A 26 13.85 -15.34 -6.87
CA ASN A 26 14.30 -16.72 -6.76
C ASN A 26 13.50 -17.71 -7.64
N ASN A 27 12.28 -17.33 -8.03
CA ASN A 27 11.48 -18.07 -9.01
C ASN A 27 11.66 -17.57 -10.45
N GLY A 28 12.69 -16.77 -10.71
CA GLY A 28 13.09 -16.35 -12.06
C GLY A 28 12.34 -15.16 -12.63
N LEU A 29 11.55 -14.45 -11.81
CA LEU A 29 10.81 -13.28 -12.24
C LEU A 29 11.64 -12.01 -12.08
N LYS A 30 11.45 -11.05 -12.99
CA LYS A 30 11.98 -9.69 -12.80
C LYS A 30 11.04 -8.91 -11.90
N VAL A 31 11.57 -8.24 -10.88
CA VAL A 31 10.76 -7.51 -9.89
C VAL A 31 11.33 -6.12 -9.66
N GLU A 32 10.48 -5.13 -9.74
CA GLU A 32 10.78 -3.74 -9.35
C GLU A 32 9.88 -3.33 -8.20
N THR A 33 10.43 -2.59 -7.24
CA THR A 33 9.66 -2.05 -6.12
C THR A 33 9.50 -0.54 -6.23
N ILE A 34 8.32 -0.05 -5.91
CA ILE A 34 8.00 1.37 -5.82
C ILE A 34 7.34 1.66 -4.48
N VAL A 35 7.30 2.93 -4.09
CA VAL A 35 6.67 3.38 -2.84
C VAL A 35 5.88 4.65 -3.10
N GLU A 36 4.75 4.81 -2.43
CA GLU A 36 3.96 6.04 -2.42
C GLU A 36 3.82 6.56 -0.97
N PRO A 37 4.09 7.84 -0.71
CA PRO A 37 4.60 8.83 -1.67
C PRO A 37 6.03 8.53 -2.13
N THR A 38 6.36 8.97 -3.37
CA THR A 38 7.65 8.69 -4.01
C THR A 38 8.83 9.42 -3.33
N ASP A 39 10.06 9.08 -3.73
CA ASP A 39 11.26 9.84 -3.31
C ASP A 39 11.56 11.05 -4.23
N LEU A 40 10.64 11.37 -5.15
CA LEU A 40 10.72 12.53 -6.02
C LEU A 40 10.30 13.82 -5.25
N GLU A 41 10.36 14.97 -5.93
CA GLU A 41 10.12 16.28 -5.31
C GLU A 41 8.73 16.38 -4.66
N VAL A 42 7.69 15.88 -5.34
CA VAL A 42 6.31 15.91 -4.82
C VAL A 42 6.16 15.00 -3.61
N GLY A 43 6.70 13.78 -3.67
CA GLY A 43 6.65 12.86 -2.55
C GLY A 43 7.43 13.34 -1.32
N LYS A 44 8.57 14.02 -1.52
CA LYS A 44 9.30 14.68 -0.43
C LYS A 44 8.51 15.83 0.19
N LEU A 45 7.81 16.62 -0.65
CA LEU A 45 6.93 17.69 -0.17
C LEU A 45 5.80 17.10 0.68
N ILE A 46 5.15 16.02 0.22
CA ILE A 46 4.09 15.33 0.98
C ILE A 46 4.60 14.93 2.37
N ARG A 47 5.75 14.24 2.46
CA ARG A 47 6.31 13.80 3.76
C ARG A 47 6.57 14.98 4.69
N ASN A 48 7.07 16.11 4.15
CA ASN A 48 7.28 17.32 4.95
C ASN A 48 5.96 17.93 5.44
N LEU A 49 4.91 17.95 4.60
CA LEU A 49 3.62 18.50 4.99
C LEU A 49 2.90 17.63 6.04
N LEU A 50 3.07 16.31 5.99
CA LEU A 50 2.48 15.38 6.96
C LEU A 50 3.01 15.57 8.39
N THR A 51 4.24 16.10 8.57
CA THR A 51 4.84 16.35 9.89
C THR A 51 4.50 17.73 10.46
N ARG A 52 3.65 18.50 9.80
CA ARG A 52 3.29 19.86 10.28
C ARG A 52 2.14 19.79 11.27
N ASN A 53 2.13 20.68 12.24
CA ASN A 53 1.06 20.80 13.25
C ASN A 53 -0.32 21.16 12.66
N ASP A 54 -0.37 21.65 11.40
CA ASP A 54 -1.61 21.94 10.69
C ASP A 54 -2.01 20.86 9.67
N ALA A 55 -1.34 19.69 9.70
CA ALA A 55 -1.56 18.59 8.77
C ALA A 55 -3.02 18.10 8.75
N GLU A 56 -3.72 18.14 9.87
CA GLU A 56 -5.12 17.74 10.01
C GLU A 56 -6.14 18.82 9.57
N SER A 57 -5.68 20.06 9.29
CA SER A 57 -6.60 21.10 8.84
C SER A 57 -7.27 20.75 7.51
N ASP A 58 -8.55 21.14 7.35
CA ASP A 58 -9.34 20.84 6.14
C ASP A 58 -8.64 21.31 4.85
N SER A 59 -8.01 22.48 4.85
CA SER A 59 -7.27 22.97 3.69
C SER A 59 -6.01 22.14 3.40
N MET A 60 -5.29 21.70 4.45
CA MET A 60 -4.08 20.88 4.29
C MET A 60 -4.44 19.47 3.82
N GLN A 61 -5.51 18.87 4.34
CA GLN A 61 -5.99 17.57 3.88
C GLN A 61 -6.39 17.59 2.40
N LYS A 62 -7.02 18.66 1.93
CA LYS A 62 -7.29 18.86 0.50
C LYS A 62 -6.02 19.05 -0.32
N THR A 63 -5.07 19.82 0.19
CA THR A 63 -3.76 20.00 -0.44
C THR A 63 -3.01 18.67 -0.56
N LEU A 64 -2.97 17.89 0.50
CA LEU A 64 -2.37 16.55 0.50
C LEU A 64 -3.06 15.62 -0.50
N GLY A 65 -4.40 15.64 -0.59
CA GLY A 65 -5.16 14.86 -1.58
C GLY A 65 -4.72 15.14 -3.02
N LEU A 66 -4.57 16.41 -3.38
CA LEU A 66 -4.07 16.83 -4.69
C LEU A 66 -2.61 16.39 -4.93
N LEU A 67 -1.76 16.56 -3.92
CA LEU A 67 -0.34 16.20 -4.02
C LEU A 67 -0.14 14.69 -4.14
N PHE A 68 -0.86 13.87 -3.35
CA PHE A 68 -0.81 12.42 -3.48
C PHE A 68 -1.25 11.94 -4.86
N ALA A 69 -2.31 12.55 -5.41
CA ALA A 69 -2.74 12.22 -6.77
C ALA A 69 -1.70 12.61 -7.82
N ALA A 70 -1.08 13.79 -7.68
CA ALA A 70 -0.04 14.27 -8.59
C ALA A 70 1.23 13.40 -8.53
N ASP A 71 1.70 13.05 -7.32
CA ASP A 71 2.86 12.18 -7.10
C ASP A 71 2.64 10.80 -7.73
N ARG A 72 1.45 10.24 -7.56
CA ARG A 72 1.03 8.96 -8.14
C ARG A 72 1.03 8.98 -9.65
N LEU A 73 0.47 10.01 -10.27
CA LEU A 73 0.44 10.12 -11.73
C LEU A 73 1.84 10.10 -12.35
N MET A 74 2.86 10.61 -11.64
CA MET A 74 4.25 10.54 -12.11
C MET A 74 4.80 9.11 -12.17
N LEU A 75 4.16 8.13 -11.51
CA LEU A 75 4.54 6.71 -11.54
C LEU A 75 3.88 5.93 -12.67
N MET A 76 2.77 6.42 -13.26
CA MET A 76 1.95 5.63 -14.18
C MET A 76 2.74 5.15 -15.40
N ASP A 77 3.47 6.04 -16.07
CA ASP A 77 4.30 5.69 -17.22
C ASP A 77 5.42 4.69 -16.85
N LYS A 78 5.98 4.82 -15.64
CA LYS A 78 6.99 3.87 -15.14
C LYS A 78 6.38 2.48 -14.93
N ILE A 79 5.21 2.40 -14.29
CA ILE A 79 4.52 1.14 -14.05
C ILE A 79 4.19 0.46 -15.37
N GLU A 80 3.57 1.19 -16.31
CA GLU A 80 3.19 0.65 -17.62
C GLU A 80 4.40 0.14 -18.41
N ARG A 81 5.49 0.90 -18.43
CA ARG A 81 6.73 0.47 -19.09
C ARG A 81 7.27 -0.82 -18.48
N LEU A 82 7.36 -0.92 -17.14
CA LEU A 82 7.87 -2.10 -16.46
C LEU A 82 7.02 -3.34 -16.76
N GLU A 83 5.70 -3.20 -16.80
CA GLU A 83 4.81 -4.32 -17.13
C GLU A 83 4.98 -4.75 -18.60
N ASN A 84 5.16 -3.82 -19.53
CA ASN A 84 5.45 -4.12 -20.92
C ASN A 84 6.80 -4.86 -21.10
N GLU A 85 7.72 -4.67 -20.15
CA GLU A 85 9.00 -5.39 -20.06
C GLU A 85 8.87 -6.73 -19.29
N ASN A 86 7.65 -7.21 -19.03
CA ASN A 86 7.35 -8.41 -18.21
C ASN A 86 7.97 -8.35 -16.81
N THR A 87 8.06 -7.18 -16.22
CA THR A 87 8.52 -6.97 -14.85
C THR A 87 7.33 -6.91 -13.90
N VAL A 88 7.40 -7.64 -12.80
CA VAL A 88 6.43 -7.54 -11.70
C VAL A 88 6.71 -6.26 -10.93
N VAL A 89 5.72 -5.40 -10.77
CA VAL A 89 5.82 -4.18 -9.98
C VAL A 89 5.18 -4.42 -8.62
N ILE A 90 5.93 -4.24 -7.54
CA ILE A 90 5.41 -4.30 -6.17
C ILE A 90 5.42 -2.89 -5.58
N SER A 91 4.27 -2.38 -5.17
CA SER A 91 4.14 -1.07 -4.54
C SER A 91 3.90 -1.16 -3.03
N ASP A 92 4.60 -0.32 -2.26
CA ASP A 92 4.21 0.03 -0.90
C ASP A 92 3.20 1.18 -1.01
N ARG A 93 1.93 0.86 -0.82
CA ARG A 93 0.75 1.73 -0.98
C ARG A 93 0.38 2.03 -2.44
N SER A 94 -0.82 2.59 -2.58
CA SER A 94 -1.42 3.04 -3.84
C SER A 94 -2.52 4.08 -3.56
N PHE A 95 -3.38 4.35 -4.56
CA PHE A 95 -4.56 5.22 -4.36
C PHE A 95 -5.56 4.67 -3.32
N TYR A 96 -5.52 3.38 -3.00
CA TYR A 96 -6.35 2.82 -1.94
C TYR A 96 -5.96 3.38 -0.56
N SER A 97 -4.68 3.70 -0.32
CA SER A 97 -4.27 4.45 0.87
C SER A 97 -4.97 5.82 0.94
N SER A 98 -5.02 6.57 -0.16
CA SER A 98 -5.75 7.84 -0.18
C SER A 98 -7.24 7.66 0.12
N LEU A 99 -7.88 6.61 -0.40
CA LEU A 99 -9.29 6.30 -0.11
C LEU A 99 -9.52 5.85 1.33
N ALA A 100 -8.52 5.24 1.99
CA ALA A 100 -8.65 4.81 3.37
C ALA A 100 -8.41 5.95 4.38
N TYR A 101 -7.46 6.84 4.09
CA TYR A 101 -7.00 7.87 5.02
C TYR A 101 -7.64 9.23 4.83
N GLN A 102 -8.13 9.58 3.61
CA GLN A 102 -8.54 10.93 3.26
C GLN A 102 -10.03 11.05 2.98
N ASN A 103 -10.57 12.24 3.18
CA ASN A 103 -11.98 12.58 2.97
C ASN A 103 -12.13 13.90 2.18
N PRO A 104 -13.28 14.14 1.50
CA PRO A 104 -14.38 13.18 1.28
C PRO A 104 -14.00 12.12 0.22
N GLN A 105 -14.36 10.87 0.46
CA GLN A 105 -13.96 9.73 -0.40
C GLN A 105 -14.36 9.88 -1.86
N GLU A 106 -15.53 10.48 -2.16
CA GLU A 106 -15.97 10.70 -3.54
C GLU A 106 -15.01 11.60 -4.31
N TRP A 107 -14.56 12.69 -3.68
CA TRP A 107 -13.57 13.59 -4.29
C TRP A 107 -12.21 12.91 -4.44
N ILE A 108 -11.77 12.13 -3.47
CA ILE A 108 -10.52 11.35 -3.56
C ILE A 108 -10.60 10.33 -4.70
N ARG A 109 -11.74 9.67 -4.91
CA ARG A 109 -11.95 8.79 -6.08
C ARG A 109 -11.79 9.54 -7.40
N GLU A 110 -12.40 10.72 -7.51
CA GLU A 110 -12.30 11.54 -8.72
C GLU A 110 -10.86 11.99 -8.99
N LEU A 111 -10.10 12.39 -7.98
CA LEU A 111 -8.68 12.75 -8.12
C LEU A 111 -7.83 11.57 -8.63
N ASN A 112 -8.19 10.36 -8.27
CA ASN A 112 -7.43 9.16 -8.59
C ASN A 112 -7.98 8.36 -9.78
N LYS A 113 -8.92 8.89 -10.55
CA LYS A 113 -9.56 8.19 -11.67
C LYS A 113 -8.60 7.79 -12.80
N TYR A 114 -7.45 8.42 -12.89
CA TYR A 114 -6.39 8.09 -13.86
C TYR A 114 -5.29 7.22 -13.27
N ALA A 115 -5.37 6.88 -11.98
CA ALA A 115 -4.43 5.95 -11.37
C ALA A 115 -4.71 4.53 -11.88
N LYS A 116 -3.64 3.79 -12.16
CA LYS A 116 -3.75 2.40 -12.56
C LYS A 116 -4.28 1.55 -11.40
N THR A 117 -5.30 0.76 -11.69
CA THR A 117 -5.81 -0.23 -10.74
C THR A 117 -4.81 -1.39 -10.63
N PRO A 118 -4.40 -1.79 -9.42
CA PRO A 118 -3.56 -2.97 -9.23
C PRO A 118 -4.24 -4.26 -9.66
N ASP A 119 -3.45 -5.22 -10.14
CA ASP A 119 -3.95 -6.57 -10.44
C ASP A 119 -4.26 -7.34 -9.14
N LEU A 120 -3.48 -7.08 -8.07
CA LEU A 120 -3.68 -7.67 -6.75
C LEU A 120 -3.34 -6.65 -5.66
N VAL A 121 -4.21 -6.54 -4.66
CA VAL A 121 -3.97 -5.79 -3.43
C VAL A 121 -3.89 -6.76 -2.26
N LEU A 122 -2.75 -6.78 -1.58
CA LEU A 122 -2.50 -7.54 -0.36
C LEU A 122 -2.75 -6.60 0.83
N LEU A 123 -3.92 -6.69 1.43
CA LEU A 123 -4.27 -5.91 2.61
C LEU A 123 -3.74 -6.62 3.86
N LEU A 124 -2.72 -6.03 4.49
CA LEU A 124 -2.17 -6.52 5.75
C LEU A 124 -3.06 -6.05 6.91
N ASP A 125 -3.93 -6.94 7.37
CA ASP A 125 -4.86 -6.67 8.47
C ASP A 125 -4.17 -6.86 9.82
N LEU A 126 -3.74 -5.75 10.43
CA LEU A 126 -3.12 -5.70 11.75
C LEU A 126 -4.12 -5.19 12.80
N ASP A 127 -3.99 -5.67 14.03
CA ASP A 127 -4.65 -5.10 15.20
C ASP A 127 -4.13 -3.66 15.43
N VAL A 128 -5.06 -2.71 15.63
CA VAL A 128 -4.73 -1.28 15.76
C VAL A 128 -3.82 -1.03 16.97
N LYS A 129 -4.04 -1.73 18.09
CA LYS A 129 -3.17 -1.60 19.27
C LYS A 129 -1.73 -1.97 18.98
N LYS A 130 -1.52 -3.07 18.24
CA LYS A 130 -0.19 -3.46 17.79
C LYS A 130 0.42 -2.47 16.80
N SER A 131 -0.41 -1.81 16.00
CA SER A 131 0.03 -0.75 15.10
C SER A 131 0.61 0.43 15.90
N VAL A 132 -0.17 0.95 16.84
CA VAL A 132 0.25 2.07 17.71
C VAL A 132 1.51 1.73 18.51
N GLU A 133 1.62 0.49 19.03
CA GLU A 133 2.82 0.03 19.74
C GLU A 133 4.10 -0.03 18.88
N ARG A 134 3.96 -0.18 17.57
CA ARG A 134 5.09 -0.27 16.62
C ARG A 134 5.48 1.06 15.99
N CYS A 135 4.59 2.03 16.05
CA CYS A 135 4.83 3.38 15.56
C CYS A 135 5.52 4.21 16.66
N ASP A 136 6.42 5.11 16.27
CA ASP A 136 7.23 5.90 17.23
C ASP A 136 6.44 7.08 17.85
N GLY A 137 5.13 7.19 17.60
CA GLY A 137 4.26 8.25 18.12
C GLY A 137 4.62 9.66 17.63
N THR A 138 5.31 9.76 16.50
CA THR A 138 5.77 11.03 15.92
C THR A 138 4.79 11.63 14.92
N ASP A 139 3.76 10.87 14.52
CA ASP A 139 2.78 11.27 13.53
C ASP A 139 1.40 11.46 14.21
N GLU A 140 0.74 12.60 13.99
CA GLU A 140 -0.60 12.90 14.52
C GLU A 140 -1.66 11.90 14.03
N PHE A 141 -1.38 11.20 12.92
CA PHE A 141 -2.23 10.16 12.34
C PHE A 141 -2.09 8.78 13.00
N GLU A 142 -1.32 8.64 14.08
CA GLU A 142 -1.08 7.37 14.77
C GLU A 142 -2.02 7.12 15.97
N ASN A 143 -3.07 7.93 16.14
CA ASN A 143 -4.00 7.69 17.25
C ASN A 143 -4.92 6.48 16.97
N GLU A 144 -5.28 5.72 18.03
CA GLU A 144 -6.04 4.47 17.95
C GLU A 144 -7.43 4.67 17.30
N GLU A 145 -8.09 5.78 17.57
CA GLU A 145 -9.42 6.07 17.04
C GLU A 145 -9.37 6.32 15.52
N PHE A 146 -8.42 7.15 15.07
CA PHE A 146 -8.20 7.44 13.65
C PHE A 146 -7.84 6.16 12.89
N LEU A 147 -6.85 5.40 13.38
CA LEU A 147 -6.41 4.15 12.74
C LEU A 147 -7.51 3.07 12.71
N THR A 148 -8.42 3.06 13.70
CA THR A 148 -9.59 2.18 13.67
C THR A 148 -10.52 2.53 12.51
N GLY A 149 -10.77 3.82 12.26
CA GLY A 149 -11.52 4.29 11.10
C GLY A 149 -10.85 3.93 9.77
N VAL A 150 -9.54 4.16 9.67
CA VAL A 150 -8.75 3.80 8.49
C VAL A 150 -8.79 2.30 8.20
N LYS A 151 -8.61 1.47 9.23
CA LYS A 151 -8.73 0.01 9.11
C LYS A 151 -10.10 -0.41 8.59
N GLN A 152 -11.18 0.18 9.13
CA GLN A 152 -12.52 -0.10 8.67
C GLN A 152 -12.71 0.29 7.19
N ASN A 153 -12.20 1.45 6.78
CA ASN A 153 -12.24 1.89 5.38
C ASN A 153 -11.51 0.88 4.44
N TYR A 154 -10.35 0.37 4.84
CA TYR A 154 -9.67 -0.68 4.09
C TYR A 154 -10.47 -1.97 3.96
N LEU A 155 -11.11 -2.41 5.06
CA LEU A 155 -11.96 -3.61 5.03
C LEU A 155 -13.17 -3.43 4.13
N ASP A 156 -13.76 -2.22 4.08
CA ASP A 156 -14.89 -1.94 3.20
C ASP A 156 -14.46 -1.82 1.73
N LEU A 157 -13.25 -1.28 1.46
CA LEU A 157 -12.64 -1.33 0.14
C LEU A 157 -12.39 -2.78 -0.30
N ALA A 158 -11.89 -3.63 0.59
CA ALA A 158 -11.64 -5.05 0.29
C ALA A 158 -12.91 -5.84 -0.03
N LYS A 159 -14.05 -5.50 0.61
CA LYS A 159 -15.37 -6.10 0.29
C LYS A 159 -15.91 -5.66 -1.07
N SER A 160 -15.54 -4.45 -1.50
CA SER A 160 -16.09 -3.82 -2.71
C SER A 160 -15.24 -4.03 -3.96
N ASN A 161 -14.07 -4.68 -3.84
CA ASN A 161 -13.12 -4.87 -4.93
C ASN A 161 -12.56 -6.30 -4.93
N ASP A 162 -12.77 -7.02 -6.03
CA ASP A 162 -12.40 -8.44 -6.17
C ASP A 162 -10.88 -8.70 -6.20
N ASN A 163 -10.08 -7.66 -6.47
CA ASN A 163 -8.62 -7.72 -6.52
C ASN A 163 -7.95 -7.68 -5.12
N PHE A 164 -8.71 -7.63 -4.03
CA PHE A 164 -8.17 -7.65 -2.67
C PHE A 164 -8.01 -9.07 -2.13
N LYS A 165 -6.91 -9.27 -1.41
CA LYS A 165 -6.68 -10.42 -0.52
C LYS A 165 -6.29 -9.91 0.86
N ILE A 166 -7.09 -10.24 1.86
CA ILE A 166 -6.82 -9.88 3.26
C ILE A 166 -5.84 -10.92 3.83
N ILE A 167 -4.76 -10.44 4.41
CA ILE A 167 -3.69 -11.23 5.05
C ILE A 167 -3.64 -10.86 6.52
N ASP A 168 -3.79 -11.83 7.40
CA ASP A 168 -3.66 -11.63 8.85
C ASP A 168 -2.22 -11.29 9.24
N ALA A 169 -1.97 -10.01 9.52
CA ALA A 169 -0.66 -9.46 9.89
C ALA A 169 -0.37 -9.54 11.40
N ASN A 170 -1.24 -10.16 12.19
CA ASN A 170 -1.04 -10.35 13.64
C ASN A 170 -0.05 -11.44 13.97
N ASN A 171 0.31 -12.25 12.99
CA ASN A 171 1.28 -13.34 13.10
C ASN A 171 2.72 -12.86 12.92
N GLY A 172 3.69 -13.74 13.19
CA GLY A 172 5.10 -13.47 12.92
C GLY A 172 5.40 -13.28 11.43
N PRO A 173 6.48 -12.54 11.08
CA PRO A 173 6.79 -12.16 9.69
C PRO A 173 6.84 -13.34 8.71
N ASN A 174 7.37 -14.48 9.11
CA ASN A 174 7.47 -15.68 8.27
C ASN A 174 6.10 -16.27 7.93
N LYS A 175 5.17 -16.26 8.89
CA LYS A 175 3.80 -16.75 8.66
C LYS A 175 3.05 -15.82 7.70
N VAL A 176 3.15 -14.51 7.92
CA VAL A 176 2.57 -13.51 7.01
C VAL A 176 3.14 -13.66 5.60
N SER A 177 4.47 -13.82 5.48
CA SER A 177 5.13 -14.05 4.19
C SER A 177 4.61 -15.32 3.49
N SER A 178 4.45 -16.42 4.24
CA SER A 178 3.90 -17.66 3.69
C SER A 178 2.48 -17.47 3.15
N ASP A 179 1.63 -16.71 3.86
CA ASP A 179 0.25 -16.48 3.42
C ASP A 179 0.19 -15.53 2.20
N ILE A 180 1.09 -14.54 2.13
CA ILE A 180 1.27 -13.70 0.93
C ILE A 180 1.71 -14.55 -0.27
N LYS A 181 2.73 -15.39 -0.11
CA LYS A 181 3.21 -16.29 -1.18
C LYS A 181 2.11 -17.19 -1.70
N LYS A 182 1.26 -17.74 -0.82
CA LYS A 182 0.09 -18.56 -1.22
C LYS A 182 -0.93 -17.77 -2.05
N ALA A 183 -1.12 -16.49 -1.76
CA ALA A 183 -2.02 -15.63 -2.51
C ALA A 183 -1.44 -15.26 -3.89
N VAL A 184 -0.12 -15.11 -3.98
CA VAL A 184 0.58 -14.65 -5.18
C VAL A 184 0.97 -15.80 -6.13
N ALA A 185 1.34 -16.97 -5.60
CA ALA A 185 1.82 -18.12 -6.38
C ALA A 185 0.92 -18.50 -7.58
N PRO A 186 -0.41 -18.51 -7.45
CA PRO A 186 -1.30 -18.85 -8.57
C PRO A 186 -1.23 -17.87 -9.75
N LEU A 187 -0.80 -16.65 -9.53
CA LEU A 187 -0.71 -15.61 -10.59
C LEU A 187 0.49 -15.84 -11.53
N PHE A 188 1.43 -16.68 -11.11
CA PHE A 188 2.68 -16.94 -11.83
C PHE A 188 2.91 -18.45 -12.08
N ASP A 189 1.89 -19.27 -11.89
CA ASP A 189 1.97 -20.75 -12.00
C ASP A 189 3.10 -21.35 -11.12
N ILE A 190 3.44 -20.70 -10.01
CA ILE A 190 4.46 -21.20 -9.07
C ILE A 190 3.88 -22.34 -8.25
N CYS A 191 4.58 -23.49 -8.23
CA CYS A 191 4.16 -24.68 -7.51
C CYS A 191 4.02 -24.43 -6.00
N LYS A 192 3.00 -25.04 -5.37
CA LYS A 192 2.77 -24.91 -3.92
C LYS A 192 3.95 -25.39 -3.06
N ASP A 193 4.72 -26.35 -3.55
CA ASP A 193 5.90 -26.87 -2.84
C ASP A 193 7.05 -25.87 -2.75
N CYS A 194 7.02 -24.80 -3.56
CA CYS A 194 7.99 -23.71 -3.56
C CYS A 194 7.64 -22.56 -2.57
N ILE A 195 6.62 -22.75 -1.73
CA ILE A 195 6.12 -21.72 -0.79
C ILE A 195 6.76 -21.85 0.62
N SER A 196 7.67 -22.79 0.81
CA SER A 196 8.39 -22.98 2.09
C SER A 196 9.36 -21.86 2.41
#